data_228ebdae7fcbdfada1b6689a5cd01a8b
#
_entry.id   228ebdae7fcbdfada1b6689a5cd01a8b
#
_cell.length_a   1.000
_cell.length_b   1.000
_cell.length_c   1.000
_cell.angle_alpha   90.00
_cell.angle_beta   90.00
_cell.angle_gamma   90.00
#
_symmetry.space_group_name_H-M   'P 1'
#
loop_
_entity.id
_entity.type
_entity.pdbx_description
1 polymer ?
#
loop_
_entity_poly.entity_id
_entity_poly.type
_entity_poly.pdbx_seq_one_letter_code
_entity_poly.pdbx_strand_id
1 'polypeptide(L)'
;MKKRWMALLICILLLVMMVPGIANAQGNDASPVSAVSIRYARYTAAQFNLLERMVDAANRQIEIAVKFAQLTPWNDVQWLLKTVDTIVAPVFSYANSIGAVVVCEYTTYYIDGQYVLVDPLRVIPL
;
A
#
# COMPACT_ATOMS: atom_id res chain seq x y z
N MET A 1 14.59 23.05 29.08
CA MET A 1 14.19 22.29 27.88
C MET A 1 13.86 20.82 28.16
N LYS A 2 14.63 20.13 28.97
CA LYS A 2 14.36 18.71 29.30
C LYS A 2 13.00 18.45 29.97
N LYS A 3 12.55 19.37 30.84
CA LYS A 3 11.25 19.25 31.52
C LYS A 3 10.02 19.37 30.58
N ARG A 4 10.15 20.16 29.51
CA ARG A 4 9.07 20.35 28.54
C ARG A 4 8.90 19.13 27.62
N TRP A 5 10.02 18.49 27.31
CA TRP A 5 10.01 17.27 26.50
C TRP A 5 9.44 16.07 27.27
N MET A 6 9.76 15.99 28.57
CA MET A 6 9.16 14.95 29.42
C MET A 6 7.65 15.11 29.56
N ALA A 7 7.17 16.35 29.68
CA ALA A 7 5.74 16.61 29.73
C ALA A 7 5.01 16.24 28.43
N LEU A 8 5.65 16.51 27.28
CA LEU A 8 5.13 16.11 25.97
C LEU A 8 5.10 14.58 25.79
N LEU A 9 6.15 13.90 26.22
CA LEU A 9 6.22 12.45 26.19
C LEU A 9 5.15 11.80 27.08
N ILE A 10 4.92 12.36 28.26
CA ILE A 10 3.87 11.86 29.18
C ILE A 10 2.48 12.10 28.59
N CYS A 11 2.25 13.26 27.96
CA CYS A 11 0.98 13.51 27.26
C CYS A 11 0.73 12.55 26.10
N ILE A 12 1.76 12.24 25.32
CA ILE A 12 1.66 11.28 24.22
C ILE A 12 1.40 9.87 24.76
N LEU A 13 2.08 9.50 25.85
CA LEU A 13 1.88 8.20 26.50
C LEU A 13 0.47 8.07 27.10
N LEU A 14 -0.05 9.14 27.70
CA LEU A 14 -1.43 9.17 28.22
C LEU A 14 -2.47 9.15 27.12
N LEU A 15 -2.19 9.76 25.97
CA LEU A 15 -3.09 9.72 24.81
C LEU A 15 -3.17 8.32 24.22
N VAL A 16 -2.06 7.57 24.20
CA VAL A 16 -2.02 6.17 23.75
C VAL A 16 -2.76 5.25 24.72
N MET A 17 -2.74 5.56 26.01
CA MET A 17 -3.48 4.79 27.01
C MET A 17 -4.98 5.10 27.02
N MET A 18 -5.40 6.20 26.41
CA MET A 18 -6.81 6.58 26.32
C MET A 18 -7.46 6.27 24.99
N VAL A 19 -7.01 5.30 24.26
CA VAL A 19 -7.78 4.74 23.17
C VAL A 19 -8.66 3.63 23.75
N PRO A 20 -9.84 3.97 24.30
CA PRO A 20 -10.78 2.98 24.77
C PRO A 20 -11.42 2.35 23.57
N GLY A 21 -11.63 1.11 23.57
CA GLY A 21 -12.47 0.46 22.61
C GLY A 21 -11.78 -0.32 21.52
N ILE A 22 -10.47 -0.29 21.43
CA ILE A 22 -9.75 -1.27 20.61
C ILE A 22 -9.92 -2.68 21.21
N ALA A 23 -10.04 -2.76 22.52
CA ALA A 23 -10.21 -4.03 23.20
C ALA A 23 -11.58 -4.67 22.98
N ASN A 24 -12.53 -3.95 22.46
CA ASN A 24 -13.90 -4.42 22.43
C ASN A 24 -14.38 -4.83 21.06
N ALA A 25 -13.50 -5.05 20.19
CA ALA A 25 -13.81 -5.87 19.03
C ALA A 25 -14.09 -7.32 19.46
N GLN A 26 -14.88 -7.48 20.50
CA GLN A 26 -15.36 -8.76 20.84
C GLN A 26 -16.56 -9.13 20.04
N GLY A 27 -16.40 -9.18 18.78
CA GLY A 27 -17.20 -10.07 18.01
C GLY A 27 -16.96 -11.50 18.42
N ASN A 28 -17.23 -11.82 19.67
CA ASN A 28 -16.90 -13.08 20.29
C ASN A 28 -17.49 -14.28 19.58
N ASP A 29 -18.48 -14.05 18.75
CA ASP A 29 -19.26 -15.08 18.09
C ASP A 29 -19.26 -14.93 16.57
N ALA A 30 -18.39 -14.07 16.04
CA ALA A 30 -18.22 -13.98 14.60
C ALA A 30 -17.57 -15.26 14.10
N SER A 31 -18.38 -16.17 13.58
CA SER A 31 -17.86 -17.30 12.84
C SER A 31 -16.93 -16.83 11.72
N PRO A 32 -15.90 -17.58 11.36
CA PRO A 32 -15.00 -17.22 10.25
C PRO A 32 -15.74 -16.88 8.96
N VAL A 33 -16.88 -17.50 8.75
CA VAL A 33 -17.77 -17.28 7.61
C VAL A 33 -18.37 -15.87 7.63
N SER A 34 -18.81 -15.40 8.79
CA SER A 34 -19.36 -14.04 8.93
C SER A 34 -18.30 -12.97 8.69
N ALA A 35 -17.08 -13.18 9.17
CA ALA A 35 -15.97 -12.28 8.95
C ALA A 35 -15.58 -12.20 7.47
N VAL A 36 -15.61 -13.32 6.75
CA VAL A 36 -15.38 -13.38 5.32
C VAL A 36 -16.48 -12.65 4.56
N SER A 37 -17.73 -12.88 4.89
CA SER A 37 -18.87 -12.21 4.27
C SER A 37 -18.83 -10.69 4.44
N ILE A 38 -18.41 -10.21 5.61
CA ILE A 38 -18.25 -8.78 5.88
C ILE A 38 -17.11 -8.19 5.05
N ARG A 39 -16.05 -8.94 4.79
CA ARG A 39 -14.95 -8.49 3.92
C ARG A 39 -15.39 -8.35 2.47
N TYR A 40 -16.17 -9.29 1.96
CA TYR A 40 -16.70 -9.23 0.60
C TYR A 40 -17.68 -8.08 0.38
N ALA A 41 -18.40 -7.68 1.41
CA ALA A 41 -19.36 -6.58 1.34
C ALA A 41 -18.75 -5.18 1.54
N ARG A 42 -17.42 -5.08 1.74
CA ARG A 42 -16.79 -3.83 2.18
C ARG A 42 -16.62 -2.77 1.12
N TYR A 43 -16.57 -3.12 -0.14
CA TYR A 43 -16.38 -2.13 -1.19
C TYR A 43 -17.50 -2.19 -2.24
N THR A 44 -17.83 -1.03 -2.78
CA THR A 44 -18.80 -0.88 -3.86
C THR A 44 -18.15 -1.12 -5.21
N ALA A 45 -18.96 -1.35 -6.25
CA ALA A 45 -18.48 -1.43 -7.62
C ALA A 45 -17.73 -0.16 -8.04
N ALA A 46 -18.19 1.01 -7.59
CA ALA A 46 -17.53 2.28 -7.87
C ALA A 46 -16.14 2.36 -7.23
N GLN A 47 -15.99 1.89 -5.99
CA GLN A 47 -14.69 1.82 -5.31
C GLN A 47 -13.75 0.84 -6.00
N PHE A 48 -14.25 -0.30 -6.42
CA PHE A 48 -13.46 -1.28 -7.16
C PHE A 48 -12.98 -0.73 -8.51
N ASN A 49 -13.86 -0.10 -9.28
CA ASN A 49 -13.52 0.55 -10.54
C ASN A 49 -12.48 1.66 -10.37
N LEU A 50 -12.57 2.42 -9.28
CA LEU A 50 -11.57 3.44 -8.96
C LEU A 50 -10.22 2.79 -8.68
N LEU A 51 -10.20 1.71 -7.90
CA LEU A 51 -8.97 0.97 -7.61
C LEU A 51 -8.33 0.41 -8.90
N GLU A 52 -9.11 -0.18 -9.80
CA GLU A 52 -8.60 -0.65 -11.09
C GLU A 52 -7.96 0.48 -11.90
N ARG A 53 -8.60 1.64 -11.96
CA ARG A 53 -8.02 2.82 -12.64
C ARG A 53 -6.72 3.30 -11.99
N MET A 54 -6.65 3.24 -10.66
CA MET A 54 -5.43 3.59 -9.93
C MET A 54 -4.30 2.59 -10.23
N VAL A 55 -4.62 1.30 -10.30
CA VAL A 55 -3.67 0.25 -10.68
C VAL A 55 -3.18 0.44 -12.12
N ASP A 56 -4.08 0.69 -13.06
CA ASP A 56 -3.71 0.93 -14.46
C ASP A 56 -2.81 2.18 -14.60
N ALA A 57 -3.14 3.25 -13.90
CA ALA A 57 -2.34 4.47 -13.89
C ALA A 57 -0.95 4.23 -13.27
N ALA A 58 -0.90 3.51 -12.15
CA ALA A 58 0.36 3.14 -11.50
C ALA A 58 1.24 2.28 -12.42
N ASN A 59 0.67 1.27 -13.08
CA ASN A 59 1.40 0.40 -14.00
C ASN A 59 1.99 1.16 -15.18
N ARG A 60 1.23 2.13 -15.74
CA ARG A 60 1.77 3.01 -16.80
C ARG A 60 2.93 3.87 -16.31
N GLN A 61 2.83 4.40 -15.10
CA GLN A 61 3.92 5.19 -14.50
C GLN A 61 5.15 4.33 -14.23
N ILE A 62 4.97 3.10 -13.75
CA ILE A 62 6.04 2.13 -13.55
C ILE A 62 6.73 1.82 -14.88
N GLU A 63 5.97 1.57 -15.93
CA GLU A 63 6.52 1.30 -17.27
C GLU A 63 7.34 2.48 -17.79
N ILE A 64 6.84 3.71 -17.63
CA ILE A 64 7.57 4.93 -17.99
C ILE A 64 8.86 5.04 -17.18
N ALA A 65 8.81 4.81 -15.87
CA ALA A 65 9.98 4.86 -15.01
C ALA A 65 11.04 3.83 -15.41
N VAL A 66 10.63 2.61 -15.76
CA VAL A 66 11.52 1.55 -16.25
C VAL A 66 12.19 1.98 -17.56
N LYS A 67 11.42 2.45 -18.53
CA LYS A 67 11.96 2.95 -19.82
C LYS A 67 12.94 4.09 -19.60
N PHE A 68 12.61 5.01 -18.71
CA PHE A 68 13.49 6.12 -18.37
C PHE A 68 14.79 5.62 -17.73
N ALA A 69 14.73 4.70 -16.81
CA ALA A 69 15.91 4.09 -16.19
C ALA A 69 16.78 3.32 -17.20
N GLN A 70 16.17 2.66 -18.19
CA GLN A 70 16.89 1.97 -19.26
C GLN A 70 17.60 2.90 -20.25
N LEU A 71 17.03 4.06 -20.51
CA LEU A 71 17.54 5.01 -21.50
C LEU A 71 18.53 6.03 -20.92
N THR A 72 18.54 6.22 -19.61
CA THR A 72 19.29 7.28 -18.97
C THR A 72 20.43 6.71 -18.14
N PRO A 73 21.71 6.97 -18.51
CA PRO A 73 22.86 6.40 -17.77
C PRO A 73 23.04 6.96 -16.35
N TRP A 74 22.26 7.96 -15.99
CA TRP A 74 22.31 8.65 -14.69
C TRP A 74 21.36 8.09 -13.64
N ASN A 75 20.41 7.26 -14.06
CA ASN A 75 19.42 6.69 -13.17
C ASN A 75 19.84 5.27 -12.81
N ASP A 76 20.22 5.12 -11.58
CA ASP A 76 20.53 3.81 -11.03
C ASP A 76 19.25 3.02 -10.65
N VAL A 77 19.46 1.76 -10.34
CA VAL A 77 18.40 0.86 -9.89
C VAL A 77 17.75 1.36 -8.60
N GLN A 78 18.50 2.00 -7.73
CA GLN A 78 17.99 2.55 -6.47
C GLN A 78 16.94 3.64 -6.71
N TRP A 79 17.21 4.54 -7.65
CA TRP A 79 16.22 5.54 -8.05
C TRP A 79 14.94 4.90 -8.58
N LEU A 80 15.05 3.88 -9.43
CA LEU A 80 13.89 3.17 -9.99
C LEU A 80 13.07 2.51 -8.89
N LEU A 81 13.69 1.74 -8.01
CA LEU A 81 13.00 1.05 -6.93
C LEU A 81 12.28 2.04 -6.00
N LYS A 82 12.94 3.12 -5.63
CA LYS A 82 12.35 4.18 -4.82
C LYS A 82 11.18 4.88 -5.53
N THR A 83 11.29 5.09 -6.83
CA THR A 83 10.22 5.68 -7.64
C THR A 83 9.01 4.74 -7.71
N VAL A 84 9.23 3.45 -7.93
CA VAL A 84 8.17 2.44 -7.93
C VAL A 84 7.47 2.39 -6.58
N ASP A 85 8.20 2.36 -5.47
CA ASP A 85 7.62 2.39 -4.13
C ASP A 85 6.70 3.61 -3.92
N THR A 86 7.12 4.77 -4.41
CA THR A 86 6.33 6.00 -4.34
C THR A 86 5.05 5.93 -5.19
N ILE A 87 5.11 5.28 -6.35
CA ILE A 87 3.97 5.11 -7.25
C ILE A 87 2.94 4.13 -6.66
N VAL A 88 3.39 3.03 -6.07
CA VAL A 88 2.49 1.97 -5.59
C VAL A 88 1.87 2.27 -4.22
N ALA A 89 2.52 3.07 -3.39
CA ALA A 89 2.06 3.37 -2.03
C ALA A 89 0.61 3.87 -1.94
N PRO A 90 0.14 4.83 -2.76
CA PRO A 90 -1.25 5.28 -2.74
C PRO A 90 -2.23 4.18 -3.13
N VAL A 91 -1.86 3.30 -4.05
CA VAL A 91 -2.71 2.19 -4.49
C VAL A 91 -2.93 1.21 -3.36
N PHE A 92 -1.88 0.78 -2.68
CA PHE A 92 -1.99 -0.10 -1.52
C PHE A 92 -2.76 0.54 -0.37
N SER A 93 -2.54 1.83 -0.12
CA SER A 93 -3.27 2.57 0.90
C SER A 93 -4.77 2.59 0.62
N TYR A 94 -5.16 2.89 -0.62
CA TYR A 94 -6.57 2.89 -1.01
C TYR A 94 -7.17 1.48 -0.97
N ALA A 95 -6.49 0.48 -1.50
CA ALA A 95 -6.93 -0.92 -1.45
C ALA A 95 -7.19 -1.37 0.00
N ASN A 96 -6.26 -1.08 0.90
CA ASN A 96 -6.44 -1.38 2.32
C ASN A 96 -7.65 -0.67 2.92
N SER A 97 -7.89 0.58 2.55
CA SER A 97 -9.01 1.37 3.09
C SER A 97 -10.38 0.79 2.71
N ILE A 98 -10.49 0.16 1.55
CA ILE A 98 -11.73 -0.47 1.07
C ILE A 98 -11.80 -1.97 1.30
N GLY A 99 -10.72 -2.60 1.80
CA GLY A 99 -10.63 -4.04 2.02
C GLY A 99 -10.42 -4.86 0.75
N ALA A 100 -9.90 -4.25 -0.31
CA ALA A 100 -9.52 -4.94 -1.55
C ALA A 100 -8.08 -5.48 -1.48
N VAL A 101 -7.77 -6.43 -2.34
CA VAL A 101 -6.45 -7.05 -2.44
C VAL A 101 -5.77 -6.66 -3.73
N VAL A 102 -4.57 -6.11 -3.60
CA VAL A 102 -3.66 -5.82 -4.72
C VAL A 102 -2.40 -6.62 -4.53
N VAL A 103 -1.92 -7.24 -5.58
CA VAL A 103 -0.68 -8.01 -5.59
C VAL A 103 0.33 -7.44 -6.58
N CYS A 104 1.60 -7.69 -6.33
CA CYS A 104 2.67 -7.38 -7.25
C CYS A 104 2.92 -8.58 -8.16
N GLU A 105 3.00 -8.35 -9.46
CA GLU A 105 3.42 -9.34 -10.46
C GLU A 105 4.84 -9.01 -10.89
N TYR A 106 5.83 -9.73 -10.37
CA TYR A 106 7.22 -9.46 -10.65
C TYR A 106 7.56 -9.65 -12.13
N THR A 107 8.07 -8.59 -12.74
CA THR A 107 8.62 -8.60 -14.10
C THR A 107 10.09 -8.26 -14.06
N THR A 108 10.90 -9.05 -14.74
CA THR A 108 12.36 -8.84 -14.78
C THR A 108 12.73 -7.90 -15.92
N TYR A 109 13.45 -6.84 -15.59
CA TYR A 109 14.03 -5.91 -16.55
C TYR A 109 15.54 -5.89 -16.46
N TYR A 110 16.19 -5.65 -17.60
CA TYR A 110 17.64 -5.46 -17.64
C TYR A 110 17.94 -3.95 -17.61
N ILE A 111 18.57 -3.49 -16.54
CA ILE A 111 18.82 -2.08 -16.30
C ILE A 111 20.24 -1.93 -15.73
N ASP A 112 21.03 -1.07 -16.33
CA ASP A 112 22.38 -0.75 -15.87
C ASP A 112 23.27 -2.00 -15.65
N GLY A 113 23.25 -2.93 -16.61
CA GLY A 113 24.05 -4.14 -16.56
C GLY A 113 23.57 -5.23 -15.60
N GLN A 114 22.39 -5.09 -15.01
CA GLN A 114 21.84 -6.06 -14.06
C GLN A 114 20.35 -6.34 -14.30
N TYR A 115 19.91 -7.49 -13.85
CA TYR A 115 18.48 -7.83 -13.85
C TYR A 115 17.81 -7.29 -12.59
N VAL A 116 16.72 -6.57 -12.81
CA VAL A 116 15.95 -5.92 -11.75
C VAL A 116 14.51 -6.41 -11.81
N LEU A 117 13.98 -6.83 -10.68
CA LEU A 117 12.57 -7.16 -10.52
C LEU A 117 11.79 -5.88 -10.23
N VAL A 118 10.80 -5.60 -11.07
CA VAL A 118 9.89 -4.49 -10.90
C VAL A 118 8.47 -5.04 -10.86
N ASP A 119 7.64 -4.44 -10.04
CA ASP A 119 6.35 -4.97 -9.65
C ASP A 119 5.19 -4.22 -10.30
N PRO A 120 4.72 -4.57 -11.50
CA PRO A 120 3.40 -4.15 -11.89
C PRO A 120 2.35 -4.72 -10.95
N LEU A 121 1.30 -3.96 -10.75
CA LEU A 121 0.24 -4.29 -9.82
C LEU A 121 -0.92 -4.99 -10.52
N ARG A 122 -1.60 -5.85 -9.79
CA ARG A 122 -2.85 -6.45 -10.20
C ARG A 122 -3.85 -6.50 -9.05
N VAL A 123 -5.10 -6.13 -9.35
CA VAL A 123 -6.21 -6.31 -8.41
C VAL A 123 -6.68 -7.76 -8.48
N ILE A 124 -6.86 -8.38 -7.32
CA ILE A 124 -7.50 -9.68 -7.23
C ILE A 124 -8.98 -9.44 -6.94
N PRO A 125 -9.87 -9.81 -7.87
CA PRO A 125 -11.29 -9.80 -7.58
C PRO A 125 -11.60 -10.83 -6.49
N LEU A 126 -12.39 -10.42 -5.53
CA LEU A 126 -12.89 -11.29 -4.46
C LEU A 126 -14.24 -11.83 -4.82
#